data_cb7703184cc2f9e880182f01ec9b4962
#
_entry.id   cb7703184cc2f9e880182f01ec9b4962
#
_cell.length_a   1.000
_cell.length_b   1.000
_cell.length_c   1.000
_cell.angle_alpha   90.00
_cell.angle_beta   90.00
_cell.angle_gamma   90.00
#
_symmetry.space_group_name_H-M   'P 1'
#
loop_
_entity.id
_entity.type
_entity.pdbx_description
1 polymer ?
#
loop_
_entity_poly.entity_id
_entity_poly.type
_entity_poly.pdbx_seq_one_letter_code
_entity_poly.pdbx_strand_id
1 'polypeptide(L)'
;LAGIKSSLEMTVSEFPQIESAALRIHTTFVGASADEVKSFITIPIEEAVSNVSGIDYVDSSTKAGSSIVTVWLNLNEHVPDALAEISTSINRIKYKIPLGAYDPQIEIIRADRPWASFYLPVILSDGMSRTLVTDYLERNVIPVFSAIPNVRKSEVIGGRAPAIRVWLKPELMESNNVSASDIRRALLENNIVATFGKTENSDKRVDLFVNSLLTDLHEFESLVVRQD
;
A
#
# COMPACT_ATOMS: atom_id res chain seq x y z
N LEU A 1 -7.75 51.19 17.10
CA LEU A 1 -8.18 50.45 15.87
C LEU A 1 -7.25 49.26 15.54
N ALA A 2 -5.91 49.42 15.73
CA ALA A 2 -4.96 48.31 15.49
C ALA A 2 -5.17 47.11 16.43
N GLY A 3 -5.47 47.34 17.72
CA GLY A 3 -5.66 46.27 18.71
C GLY A 3 -6.92 45.41 18.44
N ILE A 4 -7.99 45.99 17.90
CA ILE A 4 -9.23 45.27 17.58
C ILE A 4 -8.98 44.34 16.37
N LYS A 5 -8.21 44.78 15.39
CA LYS A 5 -7.85 43.99 14.22
C LYS A 5 -6.95 42.81 14.60
N SER A 6 -5.97 43.04 15.47
CA SER A 6 -5.09 41.97 15.97
C SER A 6 -5.83 40.92 16.80
N SER A 7 -6.85 41.34 17.58
CA SER A 7 -7.68 40.42 18.37
C SER A 7 -8.58 39.53 17.50
N LEU A 8 -9.01 40.02 16.34
CA LEU A 8 -9.83 39.24 15.38
C LEU A 8 -9.00 38.27 14.53
N GLU A 9 -7.69 38.47 14.44
CA GLU A 9 -6.76 37.59 13.72
C GLU A 9 -6.12 36.52 14.63
N MET A 10 -6.35 36.59 15.94
CA MET A 10 -5.86 35.56 16.87
C MET A 10 -6.73 34.30 16.74
N THR A 11 -6.12 33.22 16.28
CA THR A 11 -6.74 31.90 16.35
C THR A 11 -6.83 31.47 17.81
N VAL A 12 -8.03 31.53 18.37
CA VAL A 12 -8.31 31.00 19.71
C VAL A 12 -8.49 29.49 19.57
N SER A 13 -7.51 28.72 20.02
CA SER A 13 -7.65 27.27 20.18
C SER A 13 -8.12 26.98 21.60
N GLU A 14 -9.23 26.25 21.73
CA GLU A 14 -9.83 25.90 23.04
C GLU A 14 -8.94 24.92 23.82
N PHE A 15 -8.04 24.23 23.14
CA PHE A 15 -7.08 23.30 23.72
C PHE A 15 -5.66 23.60 23.24
N PRO A 16 -4.63 23.44 24.08
CA PRO A 16 -3.25 23.50 23.63
C PRO A 16 -3.05 22.48 22.51
N GLN A 17 -2.42 22.89 21.41
CA GLN A 17 -2.07 21.97 20.31
C GLN A 17 -0.89 21.12 20.77
N ILE A 18 -1.22 20.00 21.40
CA ILE A 18 -0.23 18.97 21.74
C ILE A 18 -0.19 18.05 20.53
N GLU A 19 0.85 18.15 19.72
CA GLU A 19 1.01 17.25 18.58
C GLU A 19 1.47 15.88 19.10
N SER A 20 0.53 14.96 19.22
CA SER A 20 0.81 13.54 19.42
C SER A 20 0.64 12.83 18.09
N ALA A 21 1.69 12.28 17.57
CA ALA A 21 1.69 11.55 16.31
C ALA A 21 2.29 10.15 16.49
N ALA A 22 1.81 9.21 15.69
CA ALA A 22 2.40 7.90 15.56
C ALA A 22 2.57 7.56 14.07
N LEU A 23 3.55 6.73 13.77
CA LEU A 23 3.79 6.16 12.45
C LEU A 23 3.44 4.68 12.50
N ARG A 24 2.46 4.27 11.68
CA ARG A 24 2.06 2.87 11.55
C ARG A 24 2.73 2.28 10.33
N ILE A 25 3.44 1.19 10.54
CA ILE A 25 4.10 0.42 9.48
C ILE A 25 3.32 -0.87 9.32
N HIS A 26 2.68 -1.03 8.17
CA HIS A 26 1.92 -2.22 7.84
C HIS A 26 2.63 -3.02 6.77
N THR A 27 2.82 -4.31 7.02
CA THR A 27 3.46 -5.24 6.08
C THR A 27 2.61 -6.50 5.95
N THR A 28 2.35 -6.90 4.72
CA THR A 28 1.57 -8.12 4.40
C THR A 28 2.50 -9.21 3.89
N PHE A 29 2.36 -10.43 4.43
CA PHE A 29 3.07 -11.62 3.97
C PHE A 29 2.07 -12.76 3.78
N VAL A 30 1.46 -12.81 2.60
CA VAL A 30 0.37 -13.74 2.31
C VAL A 30 0.84 -15.18 2.45
N GLY A 31 0.07 -15.98 3.20
CA GLY A 31 0.32 -17.41 3.41
C GLY A 31 1.28 -17.75 4.54
N ALA A 32 1.93 -16.76 5.15
CA ALA A 32 2.81 -16.98 6.30
C ALA A 32 2.03 -17.15 7.60
N SER A 33 2.51 -18.01 8.48
CA SER A 33 2.02 -18.14 9.85
C SER A 33 2.35 -16.90 10.69
N ALA A 34 1.69 -16.73 11.83
CA ALA A 34 1.98 -15.61 12.73
C ALA A 34 3.44 -15.61 13.24
N ASP A 35 4.00 -16.78 13.50
CA ASP A 35 5.39 -16.92 13.97
C ASP A 35 6.41 -16.55 12.88
N GLU A 36 6.15 -16.92 11.63
CA GLU A 36 6.97 -16.52 10.49
C GLU A 36 6.90 -15.00 10.26
N VAL A 37 5.70 -14.43 10.28
CA VAL A 37 5.51 -12.97 10.17
C VAL A 37 6.23 -12.25 11.30
N LYS A 38 6.13 -12.76 12.54
CA LYS A 38 6.82 -12.19 13.70
C LYS A 38 8.33 -12.20 13.52
N SER A 39 8.89 -13.36 13.17
CA SER A 39 10.34 -13.56 13.10
C SER A 39 11.00 -12.84 11.93
N PHE A 40 10.35 -12.84 10.76
CA PHE A 40 10.96 -12.34 9.53
C PHE A 40 10.53 -10.90 9.16
N ILE A 41 9.48 -10.37 9.80
CA ILE A 41 8.96 -9.04 9.47
C ILE A 41 8.88 -8.16 10.71
N THR A 42 8.13 -8.58 11.73
CA THR A 42 7.84 -7.70 12.88
C THR A 42 9.11 -7.36 13.64
N ILE A 43 9.88 -8.36 14.08
CA ILE A 43 11.11 -8.14 14.84
C ILE A 43 12.16 -7.32 14.08
N PRO A 44 12.49 -7.62 12.80
CA PRO A 44 13.42 -6.78 12.03
C PRO A 44 12.98 -5.33 11.88
N ILE A 45 11.67 -5.07 11.74
CA ILE A 45 11.14 -3.71 11.66
C ILE A 45 11.24 -3.02 13.02
N GLU A 46 10.85 -3.68 14.12
CA GLU A 46 10.99 -3.14 15.48
C GLU A 46 12.44 -2.76 15.80
N GLU A 47 13.39 -3.65 15.50
CA GLU A 47 14.82 -3.38 15.68
C GLU A 47 15.29 -2.18 14.87
N ALA A 48 14.83 -2.07 13.62
CA ALA A 48 15.23 -0.97 12.74
C ALA A 48 14.71 0.38 13.21
N VAL A 49 13.50 0.43 13.74
CA VAL A 49 12.87 1.69 14.18
C VAL A 49 13.27 2.07 15.58
N SER A 50 13.58 1.12 16.47
CA SER A 50 13.94 1.40 17.88
C SER A 50 15.17 2.29 18.06
N ASN A 51 16.00 2.43 17.02
CA ASN A 51 17.21 3.26 17.05
C ASN A 51 17.00 4.67 16.46
N VAL A 52 15.79 5.00 16.07
CA VAL A 52 15.46 6.31 15.49
C VAL A 52 15.22 7.32 16.60
N SER A 53 15.70 8.55 16.40
CA SER A 53 15.51 9.64 17.36
C SER A 53 14.05 10.08 17.45
N GLY A 54 13.64 10.63 18.60
CA GLY A 54 12.30 11.19 18.78
C GLY A 54 11.19 10.17 19.00
N ILE A 55 11.52 8.89 19.20
CA ILE A 55 10.56 7.84 19.51
C ILE A 55 10.35 7.75 21.02
N ASP A 56 9.10 7.69 21.44
CA ASP A 56 8.67 7.42 22.81
C ASP A 56 8.65 5.91 23.07
N TYR A 57 7.86 5.17 22.28
CA TYR A 57 7.80 3.72 22.34
C TYR A 57 7.31 3.10 21.04
N VAL A 58 7.53 1.80 20.91
CA VAL A 58 7.09 0.99 19.77
C VAL A 58 6.13 -0.09 20.26
N ASP A 59 5.00 -0.22 19.60
CA ASP A 59 4.00 -1.27 19.82
C ASP A 59 3.79 -2.06 18.53
N SER A 60 3.54 -3.37 18.66
CA SER A 60 3.32 -4.20 17.48
C SER A 60 2.17 -5.19 17.65
N SER A 61 1.54 -5.52 16.55
CA SER A 61 0.52 -6.54 16.44
C SER A 61 0.79 -7.43 15.24
N THR A 62 1.00 -8.72 15.50
CA THR A 62 1.30 -9.72 14.47
C THR A 62 0.17 -10.74 14.37
N LYS A 63 -0.25 -11.01 13.14
CA LYS A 63 -1.23 -12.06 12.80
C LYS A 63 -0.71 -12.88 11.63
N ALA A 64 -1.33 -14.02 11.36
CA ALA A 64 -1.05 -14.78 10.14
C ALA A 64 -1.23 -13.88 8.92
N GLY A 65 -0.18 -13.76 8.11
CA GLY A 65 -0.15 -12.95 6.90
C GLY A 65 0.00 -11.44 7.08
N SER A 66 0.07 -10.89 8.31
CA SER A 66 0.09 -9.44 8.51
C SER A 66 0.87 -9.02 9.76
N SER A 67 1.69 -7.99 9.61
CA SER A 67 2.40 -7.29 10.69
C SER A 67 2.00 -5.82 10.71
N ILE A 68 1.75 -5.29 11.89
CA ILE A 68 1.53 -3.87 12.14
C ILE A 68 2.49 -3.45 13.26
N VAL A 69 3.40 -2.52 12.96
CA VAL A 69 4.29 -1.91 13.93
C VAL A 69 3.91 -0.44 14.04
N THR A 70 3.59 0.02 15.23
CA THR A 70 3.21 1.40 15.51
C THR A 70 4.31 2.07 16.33
N VAL A 71 4.88 3.12 15.79
CA VAL A 71 5.95 3.91 16.39
C VAL A 71 5.35 5.19 16.94
N TRP A 72 5.32 5.33 18.24
CA TRP A 72 4.83 6.52 18.91
C TRP A 72 5.94 7.54 19.07
N LEU A 73 5.70 8.76 18.63
CA LEU A 73 6.67 9.84 18.69
C LEU A 73 6.54 10.63 19.99
N ASN A 74 7.66 11.20 20.44
CA ASN A 74 7.65 12.15 21.54
C ASN A 74 6.71 13.34 21.25
N LEU A 75 6.20 13.96 22.30
CA LEU A 75 5.37 15.15 22.19
C LEU A 75 6.12 16.26 21.44
N ASN A 76 5.44 16.85 20.47
CA ASN A 76 5.98 17.94 19.63
C ASN A 76 7.17 17.54 18.75
N GLU A 77 7.37 16.24 18.52
CA GLU A 77 8.36 15.77 17.56
C GLU A 77 7.99 16.17 16.13
N HIS A 78 8.98 16.52 15.32
CA HIS A 78 8.75 16.92 13.93
C HIS A 78 8.50 15.67 13.06
N VAL A 79 7.21 15.39 12.82
CA VAL A 79 6.75 14.17 12.13
C VAL A 79 7.44 13.91 10.78
N PRO A 80 7.68 14.92 9.90
CA PRO A 80 8.38 14.71 8.63
C PRO A 80 9.81 14.18 8.81
N ASP A 81 10.54 14.63 9.81
CA ASP A 81 11.91 14.20 10.06
C ASP A 81 11.93 12.76 10.58
N ALA A 82 11.07 12.45 11.56
CA ALA A 82 10.90 11.09 12.05
C ALA A 82 10.47 10.12 10.93
N LEU A 83 9.55 10.53 10.05
CA LEU A 83 9.13 9.73 8.89
C LEU A 83 10.30 9.45 7.94
N ALA A 84 11.13 10.45 7.64
CA ALA A 84 12.29 10.30 6.76
C ALA A 84 13.32 9.33 7.37
N GLU A 85 13.58 9.43 8.67
CA GLU A 85 14.53 8.59 9.39
C GLU A 85 14.03 7.14 9.48
N ILE A 86 12.75 6.93 9.82
CA ILE A 86 12.11 5.61 9.83
C ILE A 86 12.10 4.99 8.43
N SER A 87 11.74 5.76 7.39
CA SER A 87 11.76 5.27 6.00
C SER A 87 13.16 4.82 5.59
N THR A 88 14.18 5.57 5.96
CA THR A 88 15.59 5.22 5.71
C THR A 88 15.99 3.95 6.44
N SER A 89 15.59 3.81 7.70
CA SER A 89 15.87 2.62 8.52
C SER A 89 15.20 1.36 7.98
N ILE A 90 13.94 1.46 7.54
CA ILE A 90 13.21 0.36 6.89
C ILE A 90 13.86 -0.02 5.56
N ASN A 91 14.22 0.95 4.72
CA ASN A 91 14.88 0.67 3.45
C ASN A 91 16.23 -0.05 3.66
N ARG A 92 16.95 0.27 4.72
CA ARG A 92 18.20 -0.38 5.07
C ARG A 92 18.06 -1.86 5.40
N ILE A 93 16.90 -2.26 5.96
CA ILE A 93 16.62 -3.67 6.32
C ILE A 93 15.81 -4.42 5.27
N LYS A 94 15.46 -3.79 4.16
CA LYS A 94 14.61 -4.38 3.12
C LYS A 94 15.14 -5.72 2.59
N TYR A 95 16.46 -5.91 2.56
CA TYR A 95 17.09 -7.17 2.16
C TYR A 95 16.84 -8.34 3.14
N LYS A 96 16.46 -8.04 4.41
CA LYS A 96 16.11 -9.07 5.41
C LYS A 96 14.66 -9.55 5.26
N ILE A 97 13.80 -8.75 4.62
CA ILE A 97 12.38 -9.06 4.41
C ILE A 97 12.26 -10.12 3.32
N PRO A 98 11.51 -11.21 3.52
CA PRO A 98 11.33 -12.26 2.53
C PRO A 98 10.74 -11.73 1.21
N LEU A 99 11.22 -12.23 0.07
CA LEU A 99 10.74 -11.84 -1.27
C LEU A 99 9.23 -12.07 -1.49
N GLY A 100 8.59 -12.88 -0.65
CA GLY A 100 7.15 -13.13 -0.68
C GLY A 100 6.31 -12.10 0.06
N ALA A 101 6.92 -11.25 0.87
CA ALA A 101 6.23 -10.19 1.58
C ALA A 101 6.09 -8.93 0.72
N TYR A 102 5.01 -8.19 0.93
CA TYR A 102 4.85 -6.88 0.32
C TYR A 102 5.75 -5.86 1.01
N ASP A 103 6.08 -4.79 0.30
CA ASP A 103 6.86 -3.69 0.87
C ASP A 103 6.12 -3.05 2.06
N PRO A 104 6.82 -2.71 3.16
CA PRO A 104 6.24 -2.03 4.30
C PRO A 104 5.61 -0.69 3.89
N GLN A 105 4.35 -0.48 4.26
CA GLN A 105 3.63 0.77 4.04
C GLN A 105 3.62 1.58 5.31
N ILE A 106 4.04 2.84 5.24
CA ILE A 106 4.09 3.74 6.40
C ILE A 106 2.94 4.72 6.33
N GLU A 107 2.13 4.77 7.37
CA GLU A 107 1.01 5.71 7.52
C GLU A 107 1.22 6.59 8.75
N ILE A 108 0.98 7.91 8.60
CA ILE A 108 1.02 8.86 9.71
C ILE A 108 -0.33 8.84 10.41
N ILE A 109 -0.33 8.57 11.73
CA ILE A 109 -1.49 8.66 12.60
C ILE A 109 -1.31 9.90 13.47
N ARG A 110 -2.24 10.84 13.38
CA ARG A 110 -2.28 12.03 14.24
C ARG A 110 -3.48 11.92 15.16
N ALA A 111 -3.23 11.91 16.46
CA ALA A 111 -4.27 11.85 17.47
C ALA A 111 -4.85 13.23 17.80
N ASP A 112 -4.11 14.29 17.49
CA ASP A 112 -4.37 15.69 17.84
C ASP A 112 -5.37 16.39 16.91
N ARG A 113 -5.65 15.83 15.75
CA ARG A 113 -6.57 16.45 14.78
C ARG A 113 -7.90 15.69 14.74
N PRO A 114 -8.98 16.33 15.21
CA PRO A 114 -10.31 15.76 15.03
C PRO A 114 -10.60 15.64 13.52
N TRP A 115 -11.01 14.45 13.11
CA TRP A 115 -11.43 14.19 11.75
C TRP A 115 -12.85 13.60 11.77
N ALA A 116 -13.64 14.01 10.80
CA ALA A 116 -14.98 13.48 10.61
C ALA A 116 -14.97 12.43 9.50
N SER A 117 -15.67 11.33 9.72
CA SER A 117 -15.91 10.33 8.69
C SER A 117 -17.30 10.56 8.09
N PHE A 118 -17.35 10.63 6.77
CA PHE A 118 -18.58 10.66 6.01
C PHE A 118 -18.74 9.33 5.29
N TYR A 119 -19.91 8.73 5.43
CA TYR A 119 -20.28 7.49 4.76
C TYR A 119 -21.33 7.77 3.71
N LEU A 120 -21.01 7.47 2.46
CA LEU A 120 -21.94 7.56 1.34
C LEU A 120 -22.38 6.14 0.96
N PRO A 121 -23.62 5.74 1.26
CA PRO A 121 -24.10 4.43 0.89
C PRO A 121 -24.31 4.34 -0.62
N VAL A 122 -23.77 3.28 -1.22
CA VAL A 122 -24.00 2.93 -2.63
C VAL A 122 -24.98 1.78 -2.68
N ILE A 123 -26.16 2.02 -3.26
CA ILE A 123 -27.23 1.04 -3.38
C ILE A 123 -27.05 0.31 -4.71
N LEU A 124 -26.91 -1.00 -4.64
CA LEU A 124 -26.85 -1.86 -5.82
C LEU A 124 -28.25 -2.21 -6.27
N SER A 125 -28.57 -2.02 -7.55
CA SER A 125 -29.79 -2.52 -8.16
C SER A 125 -29.67 -4.03 -8.40
N ASP A 126 -30.82 -4.70 -8.52
CA ASP A 126 -30.86 -6.13 -8.85
C ASP A 126 -30.13 -6.42 -10.16
N GLY A 127 -29.23 -7.40 -10.12
CA GLY A 127 -28.40 -7.79 -11.28
C GLY A 127 -27.07 -7.05 -11.43
N MET A 128 -26.79 -6.03 -10.63
CA MET A 128 -25.46 -5.36 -10.65
C MET A 128 -24.39 -6.20 -9.95
N SER A 129 -23.27 -6.42 -10.64
CA SER A 129 -22.11 -7.06 -10.05
C SER A 129 -21.41 -6.12 -9.05
N ARG A 130 -21.28 -6.55 -7.80
CA ARG A 130 -20.52 -5.79 -6.77
C ARG A 130 -19.09 -5.50 -7.20
N THR A 131 -18.45 -6.43 -7.92
CA THR A 131 -17.10 -6.27 -8.43
C THR A 131 -17.00 -5.15 -9.45
N LEU A 132 -17.92 -5.07 -10.41
CA LEU A 132 -17.97 -4.00 -11.41
C LEU A 132 -18.22 -2.63 -10.78
N VAL A 133 -19.13 -2.57 -9.81
CA VAL A 133 -19.40 -1.33 -9.08
C VAL A 133 -18.20 -0.91 -8.24
N THR A 134 -17.49 -1.85 -7.60
CA THR A 134 -16.27 -1.53 -6.86
C THR A 134 -15.20 -0.95 -7.79
N ASP A 135 -14.95 -1.58 -8.92
CA ASP A 135 -13.98 -1.09 -9.92
C ASP A 135 -14.36 0.31 -10.43
N TYR A 136 -15.64 0.53 -10.72
CA TYR A 136 -16.11 1.85 -11.13
C TYR A 136 -15.89 2.93 -10.06
N LEU A 137 -16.20 2.61 -8.80
CA LEU A 137 -16.01 3.52 -7.67
C LEU A 137 -14.53 3.87 -7.48
N GLU A 138 -13.66 2.87 -7.51
CA GLU A 138 -12.22 3.06 -7.32
C GLU A 138 -11.58 3.89 -8.43
N ARG A 139 -12.01 3.70 -9.68
CA ARG A 139 -11.44 4.42 -10.84
C ARG A 139 -12.03 5.80 -11.06
N ASN A 140 -13.32 5.99 -10.81
CA ASN A 140 -14.00 7.22 -11.20
C ASN A 140 -14.44 8.09 -10.03
N VAL A 141 -14.79 7.50 -8.90
CA VAL A 141 -15.38 8.23 -7.77
C VAL A 141 -14.34 8.58 -6.71
N ILE A 142 -13.51 7.61 -6.32
CA ILE A 142 -12.48 7.83 -5.30
C ILE A 142 -11.50 8.94 -5.67
N PRO A 143 -10.98 9.04 -6.91
CA PRO A 143 -10.09 10.14 -7.29
C PRO A 143 -10.74 11.53 -7.15
N VAL A 144 -12.04 11.63 -7.49
CA VAL A 144 -12.78 12.90 -7.35
C VAL A 144 -12.88 13.33 -5.91
N PHE A 145 -13.25 12.41 -4.99
CA PHE A 145 -13.30 12.74 -3.57
C PHE A 145 -11.91 13.02 -2.98
N SER A 146 -10.90 12.30 -3.40
CA SER A 146 -9.52 12.50 -2.93
C SER A 146 -8.93 13.84 -3.38
N ALA A 147 -9.45 14.43 -4.46
CA ALA A 147 -9.02 15.73 -4.95
C ALA A 147 -9.65 16.92 -4.20
N ILE A 148 -10.65 16.67 -3.35
CA ILE A 148 -11.30 17.73 -2.56
C ILE A 148 -10.34 18.21 -1.47
N PRO A 149 -10.12 19.53 -1.33
CA PRO A 149 -9.28 20.06 -0.26
C PRO A 149 -9.75 19.59 1.13
N ASN A 150 -8.80 19.26 1.99
CA ASN A 150 -9.02 18.74 3.35
C ASN A 150 -9.62 17.31 3.44
N VAL A 151 -9.83 16.62 2.34
CA VAL A 151 -10.10 15.17 2.37
C VAL A 151 -8.78 14.44 2.57
N ARG A 152 -8.66 13.74 3.69
CA ARG A 152 -7.44 12.98 4.02
C ARG A 152 -7.37 11.66 3.29
N LYS A 153 -8.48 10.93 3.24
CA LYS A 153 -8.58 9.60 2.65
C LYS A 153 -9.98 9.36 2.12
N SER A 154 -10.07 8.75 0.97
CA SER A 154 -11.32 8.25 0.40
C SER A 154 -11.12 6.78 0.06
N GLU A 155 -12.04 5.91 0.48
CA GLU A 155 -11.94 4.47 0.26
C GLU A 155 -13.32 3.82 0.09
N VAL A 156 -13.37 2.69 -0.60
CA VAL A 156 -14.58 1.89 -0.75
C VAL A 156 -14.62 0.84 0.36
N ILE A 157 -15.66 0.92 1.23
CA ILE A 157 -15.88 -0.05 2.30
C ILE A 157 -16.87 -1.10 1.81
N GLY A 158 -16.56 -2.39 2.03
CA GLY A 158 -17.41 -3.50 1.62
C GLY A 158 -17.40 -3.78 0.11
N GLY A 159 -16.50 -3.16 -0.63
CA GLY A 159 -16.24 -3.46 -2.03
C GLY A 159 -15.74 -4.89 -2.23
N ARG A 160 -15.74 -5.33 -3.49
CA ARG A 160 -15.15 -6.59 -3.92
C ARG A 160 -14.24 -6.30 -5.11
N ALA A 161 -12.93 -6.19 -4.85
CA ALA A 161 -11.96 -6.06 -5.91
C ALA A 161 -11.95 -7.31 -6.81
N PRO A 162 -11.83 -7.16 -8.13
CA PRO A 162 -11.60 -8.29 -9.02
C PRO A 162 -10.25 -8.94 -8.67
N ALA A 163 -10.25 -10.27 -8.58
CA ALA A 163 -9.04 -11.03 -8.35
C ALA A 163 -9.08 -12.33 -9.12
N ILE A 164 -8.00 -12.65 -9.79
CA ILE A 164 -7.82 -13.94 -10.44
C ILE A 164 -7.14 -14.87 -9.44
N ARG A 165 -7.72 -16.04 -9.24
CA ARG A 165 -7.17 -17.09 -8.39
C ARG A 165 -6.62 -18.19 -9.27
N VAL A 166 -5.33 -18.47 -9.12
CA VAL A 166 -4.65 -19.56 -9.80
C VAL A 166 -4.59 -20.76 -8.87
N TRP A 167 -5.24 -21.85 -9.27
CA TRP A 167 -5.23 -23.10 -8.54
C TRP A 167 -4.15 -24.00 -9.14
N LEU A 168 -3.12 -24.29 -8.38
CA LEU A 168 -2.04 -25.16 -8.79
C LEU A 168 -2.46 -26.62 -8.68
N LYS A 169 -2.06 -27.43 -9.67
CA LYS A 169 -2.26 -28.89 -9.67
C LYS A 169 -0.91 -29.57 -9.42
N PRO A 170 -0.61 -30.02 -8.19
CA PRO A 170 0.70 -30.53 -7.81
C PRO A 170 1.17 -31.69 -8.70
N GLU A 171 0.27 -32.61 -9.05
CA GLU A 171 0.56 -33.76 -9.91
C GLU A 171 1.05 -33.34 -11.31
N LEU A 172 0.43 -32.33 -11.91
CA LEU A 172 0.87 -31.80 -13.21
C LEU A 172 2.15 -30.98 -13.10
N MET A 173 2.35 -30.30 -11.99
CA MET A 173 3.60 -29.57 -11.74
C MET A 173 4.79 -30.53 -11.62
N GLU A 174 4.63 -31.61 -10.87
CA GLU A 174 5.66 -32.63 -10.71
C GLU A 174 5.97 -33.33 -12.04
N SER A 175 4.94 -33.74 -12.79
CA SER A 175 5.13 -34.40 -14.08
C SER A 175 5.83 -33.53 -15.14
N ASN A 176 5.65 -32.21 -15.08
CA ASN A 176 6.27 -31.26 -16.00
C ASN A 176 7.50 -30.54 -15.40
N ASN A 177 7.95 -30.96 -14.22
CA ASN A 177 9.10 -30.35 -13.52
C ASN A 177 8.99 -28.86 -13.32
N VAL A 178 7.77 -28.35 -13.01
CA VAL A 178 7.42 -26.94 -12.81
C VAL A 178 7.21 -26.67 -11.33
N SER A 179 7.91 -25.69 -10.80
CA SER A 179 7.75 -25.25 -9.41
C SER A 179 6.74 -24.09 -9.29
N ALA A 180 6.20 -23.86 -8.09
CA ALA A 180 5.35 -22.71 -7.82
C ALA A 180 6.07 -21.36 -8.05
N SER A 181 7.39 -21.35 -7.88
CA SER A 181 8.23 -20.18 -8.19
C SER A 181 8.32 -19.88 -9.68
N ASP A 182 8.30 -20.91 -10.54
CA ASP A 182 8.32 -20.74 -12.00
C ASP A 182 6.99 -20.13 -12.46
N ILE A 183 5.87 -20.63 -11.95
CA ILE A 183 4.54 -20.06 -12.22
C ILE A 183 4.46 -18.59 -11.77
N ARG A 184 4.94 -18.30 -10.56
CA ARG A 184 4.96 -16.92 -10.06
C ARG A 184 5.81 -16.01 -10.94
N ARG A 185 6.98 -16.48 -11.36
CA ARG A 185 7.88 -15.74 -12.25
C ARG A 185 7.20 -15.45 -13.58
N ALA A 186 6.63 -16.46 -14.21
CA ALA A 186 5.92 -16.32 -15.47
C ALA A 186 4.77 -15.31 -15.38
N LEU A 187 3.98 -15.33 -14.30
CA LEU A 187 2.92 -14.36 -14.06
C LEU A 187 3.45 -12.93 -13.89
N LEU A 188 4.55 -12.76 -13.16
CA LEU A 188 5.17 -11.45 -12.96
C LEU A 188 5.77 -10.89 -14.26
N GLU A 189 6.48 -11.70 -15.03
CA GLU A 189 7.13 -11.32 -16.28
C GLU A 189 6.13 -10.98 -17.39
N ASN A 190 4.95 -11.60 -17.38
CA ASN A 190 3.90 -11.37 -18.37
C ASN A 190 2.81 -10.37 -17.91
N ASN A 191 2.99 -9.70 -16.79
CA ASN A 191 2.08 -8.67 -16.29
C ASN A 191 2.82 -7.33 -16.12
N ILE A 192 3.50 -6.90 -17.18
CA ILE A 192 4.34 -5.69 -17.17
C ILE A 192 3.89 -4.73 -18.28
N VAL A 193 3.89 -3.45 -17.95
CA VAL A 193 3.92 -2.36 -18.92
C VAL A 193 5.33 -1.82 -18.93
N ALA A 194 6.07 -2.04 -20.01
CA ALA A 194 7.42 -1.53 -20.16
C ALA A 194 7.51 -0.56 -21.35
N THR A 195 8.14 0.59 -21.11
CA THR A 195 8.46 1.56 -22.17
C THR A 195 9.94 1.39 -22.51
N PHE A 196 10.22 0.94 -23.73
CA PHE A 196 11.58 0.71 -24.20
C PHE A 196 12.28 1.95 -24.76
N GLY A 197 11.62 3.10 -24.71
CA GLY A 197 12.18 4.35 -25.17
C GLY A 197 11.53 4.86 -26.47
N LYS A 198 12.16 5.85 -27.05
CA LYS A 198 11.71 6.52 -28.28
C LYS A 198 12.75 6.32 -29.35
N THR A 199 12.31 5.97 -30.56
CA THR A 199 13.16 6.06 -31.74
C THR A 199 12.76 7.30 -32.52
N GLU A 200 13.74 8.12 -32.84
CA GLU A 200 13.56 9.37 -33.55
C GLU A 200 14.35 9.29 -34.88
N ASN A 201 13.65 9.39 -35.97
CA ASN A 201 14.27 9.63 -37.31
C ASN A 201 13.78 10.98 -37.82
N SER A 202 14.43 11.53 -38.84
CA SER A 202 14.21 12.89 -39.32
C SER A 202 12.74 13.28 -39.58
N ASP A 203 11.85 12.31 -39.83
CA ASP A 203 10.46 12.55 -40.20
C ASP A 203 9.40 11.88 -39.26
N LYS A 204 9.79 11.00 -38.38
CA LYS A 204 8.83 10.28 -37.50
C LYS A 204 9.41 10.01 -36.14
N ARG A 205 8.62 10.33 -35.12
CA ARG A 205 8.85 9.89 -33.74
C ARG A 205 7.93 8.72 -33.42
N VAL A 206 8.50 7.59 -33.01
CA VAL A 206 7.76 6.38 -32.62
C VAL A 206 8.09 6.05 -31.19
N ASP A 207 7.08 6.05 -30.34
CA ASP A 207 7.20 5.57 -28.98
C ASP A 207 7.04 4.04 -29.00
N LEU A 208 8.06 3.34 -28.48
CA LEU A 208 8.04 1.88 -28.35
C LEU A 208 7.60 1.52 -26.93
N PHE A 209 6.44 0.91 -26.82
CA PHE A 209 5.97 0.35 -25.56
C PHE A 209 5.51 -1.09 -25.76
N VAL A 210 5.75 -1.92 -24.76
CA VAL A 210 5.18 -3.26 -24.66
C VAL A 210 4.15 -3.23 -23.54
N ASN A 211 2.94 -3.62 -23.86
CA ASN A 211 1.86 -3.83 -22.90
C ASN A 211 1.55 -5.33 -22.89
N SER A 212 2.08 -6.02 -21.90
CA SER A 212 1.84 -7.45 -21.67
C SER A 212 0.89 -7.69 -20.47
N LEU A 213 0.03 -6.69 -20.18
CA LEU A 213 -1.00 -6.88 -19.16
C LEU A 213 -1.99 -7.94 -19.61
N LEU A 214 -2.05 -9.01 -18.84
CA LEU A 214 -3.04 -10.06 -19.03
C LEU A 214 -4.41 -9.51 -18.58
N THR A 215 -5.31 -9.32 -19.55
CA THR A 215 -6.64 -8.72 -19.32
C THR A 215 -7.77 -9.71 -19.43
N ASP A 216 -7.57 -10.80 -20.16
CA ASP A 216 -8.57 -11.85 -20.37
C ASP A 216 -8.15 -13.17 -19.72
N LEU A 217 -9.14 -13.95 -19.28
CA LEU A 217 -8.93 -15.27 -18.67
C LEU A 217 -8.19 -16.24 -19.61
N HIS A 218 -8.47 -16.16 -20.91
CA HIS A 218 -7.80 -16.99 -21.93
C HIS A 218 -6.31 -16.68 -22.06
N GLU A 219 -5.90 -15.44 -21.83
CA GLU A 219 -4.48 -15.07 -21.86
C GLU A 219 -3.73 -15.73 -20.70
N PHE A 220 -4.36 -15.82 -19.50
CA PHE A 220 -3.80 -16.52 -18.36
C PHE A 220 -3.71 -18.03 -18.58
N GLU A 221 -4.70 -18.63 -19.26
CA GLU A 221 -4.71 -20.08 -19.57
C GLU A 221 -3.65 -20.46 -20.61
N SER A 222 -3.32 -19.54 -21.52
CA SER A 222 -2.33 -19.74 -22.58
C SER A 222 -0.90 -19.40 -22.16
N LEU A 223 -0.70 -18.93 -20.93
CA LEU A 223 0.61 -18.51 -20.45
C LEU A 223 1.59 -19.67 -20.40
N VAL A 224 2.69 -19.55 -21.11
CA VAL A 224 3.79 -20.53 -21.09
C VAL A 224 4.64 -20.31 -19.85
N VAL A 225 4.65 -21.28 -18.94
CA VAL A 225 5.38 -21.21 -17.66
C VAL A 225 6.84 -21.61 -17.86
N ARG A 226 7.13 -22.54 -18.78
CA ARG A 226 8.46 -23.04 -19.09
C ARG A 226 8.54 -23.44 -20.55
N GLN A 227 9.63 -23.07 -21.19
CA GLN A 227 10.03 -23.60 -22.50
C GLN A 227 11.24 -24.49 -22.26
N ASP A 228 11.18 -25.73 -22.76
CA ASP A 228 12.32 -26.66 -22.76
C ASP A 228 13.35 -26.28 -23.83
#